data_3371d199546a24e79e67b9594d257b2a
#
_entry.id   3371d199546a24e79e67b9594d257b2a
#
_cell.length_a   1.000
_cell.length_b   1.000
_cell.length_c   1.000
_cell.angle_alpha   90.00
_cell.angle_beta   90.00
_cell.angle_gamma   90.00
#
_symmetry.space_group_name_H-M   'P 1'
#
loop_
_entity.id
_entity.type
_entity.pdbx_description
1 polymer ?
#
loop_
_entity_poly.entity_id
_entity_poly.type
_entity_poly.pdbx_seq_one_letter_code
_entity_poly.pdbx_strand_id
1 'polypeptide(L)'
;MLSGPIGCGKTTLMNLMKSLTDLEHKFSIKPCRDISFEFISDGYEVIHRYSKNVSLNNNQTIASRYCFDDLGIENNLKYYGNECNVMGEIILSRYDLFINKKIITHITTNLSASEIETTYGNRVRSRLRAMINLIAFSPTTKDKR
;
A
#
# COMPACT_ATOMS: atom_id res chain seq x y z
N MET A 1 3.46 8.68 1.83
CA MET A 1 4.33 7.48 1.82
C MET A 1 5.52 7.76 2.70
N LEU A 2 5.90 6.81 3.54
CA LEU A 2 7.16 6.83 4.29
C LEU A 2 8.19 5.97 3.55
N SER A 3 9.35 6.54 3.20
CA SER A 3 10.46 5.82 2.58
C SER A 3 11.71 5.94 3.44
N GLY A 4 12.55 4.91 3.46
CA GLY A 4 13.82 4.93 4.18
C GLY A 4 14.38 3.56 4.51
N PRO A 5 15.57 3.50 5.13
CA PRO A 5 16.27 2.26 5.42
C PRO A 5 15.45 1.27 6.24
N ILE A 6 15.83 0.01 6.20
CA ILE A 6 15.29 -1.04 7.06
C ILE A 6 15.56 -0.66 8.52
N GLY A 7 14.57 -0.89 9.40
CA GLY A 7 14.71 -0.61 10.84
C GLY A 7 14.58 0.87 11.26
N CYS A 8 14.41 1.82 10.34
CA CYS A 8 14.31 3.25 10.70
C CYS A 8 13.00 3.66 11.41
N GLY A 9 12.05 2.72 11.62
CA GLY A 9 10.84 2.96 12.40
C GLY A 9 9.60 3.35 11.57
N LYS A 10 9.55 3.10 10.26
CA LYS A 10 8.39 3.44 9.40
C LYS A 10 7.08 2.84 9.88
N THR A 11 7.05 1.54 10.09
CA THR A 11 5.86 0.81 10.58
C THR A 11 5.44 1.30 11.96
N THR A 12 6.39 1.56 12.87
CA THR A 12 6.13 2.09 14.20
C THR A 12 5.46 3.47 14.10
N LEU A 13 5.97 4.35 13.24
CA LEU A 13 5.38 5.67 13.02
C LEU A 13 3.95 5.56 12.45
N MET A 14 3.70 4.64 11.52
CA MET A 14 2.36 4.42 10.97
C MET A 14 1.38 3.87 12.03
N ASN A 15 1.83 3.01 12.94
CA ASN A 15 1.02 2.54 14.08
C ASN A 15 0.66 3.68 15.03
N LEU A 16 1.61 4.57 15.35
CA LEU A 16 1.34 5.77 16.14
C LEU A 16 0.35 6.68 15.44
N MET A 17 0.53 6.97 14.17
CA MET A 17 -0.41 7.78 13.39
C MET A 17 -1.81 7.18 13.38
N LYS A 18 -1.93 5.86 13.21
CA LYS A 18 -3.21 5.16 13.28
C LYS A 18 -3.91 5.34 14.62
N SER A 19 -3.18 5.39 15.74
CA SER A 19 -3.76 5.58 17.08
C SER A 19 -4.23 7.02 17.32
N LEU A 20 -3.61 7.99 16.66
CA LEU A 20 -3.92 9.41 16.76
C LEU A 20 -4.99 9.88 15.76
N THR A 21 -5.28 9.06 14.74
CA THR A 21 -6.22 9.41 13.69
C THR A 21 -7.66 9.24 14.19
N ASP A 22 -8.52 10.21 13.89
CA ASP A 22 -9.94 10.17 14.18
C ASP A 22 -10.66 9.03 13.42
N LEU A 23 -11.92 8.77 13.80
CA LEU A 23 -12.72 7.68 13.22
C LEU A 23 -12.94 7.84 11.71
N GLU A 24 -13.09 9.08 11.25
CA GLU A 24 -13.35 9.38 9.84
C GLU A 24 -12.14 9.06 8.95
N HIS A 25 -10.92 9.29 9.46
CA HIS A 25 -9.67 9.10 8.71
C HIS A 25 -8.95 7.79 9.07
N LYS A 26 -9.56 6.97 9.92
CA LYS A 26 -8.95 5.71 10.37
C LYS A 26 -8.62 4.78 9.22
N PHE A 27 -7.46 4.16 9.29
CA PHE A 27 -6.97 3.24 8.27
C PHE A 27 -6.49 1.92 8.88
N SER A 28 -6.48 0.85 8.08
CA SER A 28 -5.93 -0.45 8.46
C SER A 28 -4.53 -0.61 7.89
N ILE A 29 -3.59 -1.08 8.70
CA ILE A 29 -2.24 -1.42 8.24
C ILE A 29 -2.26 -2.86 7.75
N LYS A 30 -1.76 -3.08 6.53
CA LYS A 30 -1.70 -4.39 5.87
C LYS A 30 -0.30 -4.59 5.30
N PRO A 31 0.46 -5.59 5.79
CA PRO A 31 1.74 -5.93 5.20
C PRO A 31 1.56 -6.39 3.75
N CYS A 32 2.36 -5.85 2.83
CA CYS A 32 2.29 -6.22 1.42
C CYS A 32 2.57 -7.71 1.20
N ARG A 33 3.45 -8.27 2.03
CA ARG A 33 3.75 -9.71 2.01
C ARG A 33 2.52 -10.58 2.31
N ASP A 34 1.71 -10.19 3.30
CA ASP A 34 0.51 -10.95 3.68
C ASP A 34 -0.53 -10.90 2.57
N ILE A 35 -0.70 -9.73 1.92
CA ILE A 35 -1.57 -9.58 0.74
C ILE A 35 -1.14 -10.52 -0.39
N SER A 36 0.18 -10.65 -0.60
CA SER A 36 0.70 -11.58 -1.60
C SER A 36 0.39 -13.04 -1.25
N PHE A 37 0.45 -13.42 0.03
CA PHE A 37 0.07 -14.77 0.45
C PHE A 37 -1.44 -15.02 0.32
N GLU A 38 -2.27 -14.04 0.65
CA GLU A 38 -3.72 -14.13 0.40
C GLU A 38 -4.00 -14.41 -1.09
N PHE A 39 -3.21 -13.84 -2.01
CA PHE A 39 -3.39 -14.05 -3.45
C PHE A 39 -3.17 -15.51 -3.88
N ILE A 40 -2.34 -16.27 -3.18
CA ILE A 40 -2.14 -17.70 -3.49
C ILE A 40 -3.43 -18.50 -3.28
N SER A 41 -4.21 -18.16 -2.26
CA SER A 41 -5.49 -18.84 -1.94
C SER A 41 -6.69 -18.26 -2.68
N ASP A 42 -6.80 -16.94 -2.68
CA ASP A 42 -8.02 -16.22 -3.08
C ASP A 42 -7.94 -15.63 -4.50
N GLY A 43 -6.74 -15.63 -5.12
CA GLY A 43 -6.54 -15.14 -6.47
C GLY A 43 -6.94 -13.67 -6.63
N TYR A 44 -7.61 -13.35 -7.75
CA TYR A 44 -7.99 -11.98 -8.09
C TYR A 44 -8.99 -11.33 -7.12
N GLU A 45 -9.66 -12.09 -6.27
CA GLU A 45 -10.51 -11.55 -5.20
C GLU A 45 -9.72 -10.68 -4.21
N VAL A 46 -8.44 -10.97 -4.00
CA VAL A 46 -7.56 -10.15 -3.15
C VAL A 46 -7.39 -8.75 -3.74
N ILE A 47 -7.15 -8.66 -5.04
CA ILE A 47 -7.04 -7.36 -5.72
C ILE A 47 -8.35 -6.59 -5.56
N HIS A 48 -9.50 -7.24 -5.77
CA HIS A 48 -10.80 -6.63 -5.58
C HIS A 48 -11.02 -6.15 -4.14
N ARG A 49 -10.68 -6.98 -3.14
CA ARG A 49 -10.79 -6.67 -1.70
C ARG A 49 -10.07 -5.41 -1.31
N TYR A 50 -8.82 -5.23 -1.76
CA TYR A 50 -7.98 -4.08 -1.40
C TYR A 50 -8.18 -2.87 -2.31
N SER A 51 -8.74 -3.06 -3.51
CA SER A 51 -9.00 -2.00 -4.48
C SER A 51 -10.37 -1.37 -4.34
N LYS A 52 -11.40 -2.16 -4.08
CA LYS A 52 -12.80 -1.72 -4.14
C LYS A 52 -13.56 -1.94 -2.85
N ASN A 53 -12.90 -2.45 -1.80
CA ASN A 53 -13.61 -2.90 -0.62
C ASN A 53 -14.33 -1.75 0.06
N VAL A 54 -15.61 -1.93 0.14
CA VAL A 54 -16.59 -0.98 0.61
C VAL A 54 -17.15 -1.56 1.90
N SER A 55 -16.81 -0.94 3.02
CA SER A 55 -17.48 -1.26 4.28
C SER A 55 -18.88 -0.65 4.29
N LEU A 56 -19.88 -1.48 4.51
CA LEU A 56 -21.25 -1.01 4.70
C LEU A 56 -21.42 -0.58 6.15
N ASN A 57 -21.34 0.71 6.41
CA ASN A 57 -21.83 1.31 7.64
C ASN A 57 -23.06 2.15 7.33
N ASN A 58 -24.18 1.80 7.95
CA ASN A 58 -25.45 2.54 7.88
C ASN A 58 -25.94 2.89 6.46
N ASN A 59 -25.98 1.90 5.55
CA ASN A 59 -26.38 2.08 4.15
C ASN A 59 -25.50 3.02 3.30
N GLN A 60 -24.35 3.43 3.80
CA GLN A 60 -23.37 4.19 3.03
C GLN A 60 -22.16 3.32 2.70
N THR A 61 -21.83 3.31 1.42
CA THR A 61 -20.68 2.59 0.90
C THR A 61 -19.41 3.43 1.12
N ILE A 62 -18.64 3.12 2.16
CA ILE A 62 -17.36 3.82 2.44
C ILE A 62 -16.20 2.94 2.02
N ALA A 63 -15.37 3.44 1.11
CA ALA A 63 -14.16 2.72 0.72
C ALA A 63 -13.16 2.68 1.88
N SER A 64 -12.65 1.48 2.20
CA SER A 64 -11.67 1.30 3.27
C SER A 64 -10.38 2.04 2.97
N ARG A 65 -9.81 2.70 3.98
CA ARG A 65 -8.48 3.30 3.92
C ARG A 65 -7.44 2.30 4.40
N TYR A 66 -6.33 2.21 3.69
CA TYR A 66 -5.24 1.28 4.00
C TYR A 66 -3.90 2.01 4.12
N CYS A 67 -3.03 1.44 4.94
CA CYS A 67 -1.59 1.61 4.86
C CYS A 67 -1.00 0.27 4.39
N PHE A 68 -0.45 0.25 3.20
CA PHE A 68 0.31 -0.90 2.71
C PHE A 68 1.73 -0.81 3.24
N ASP A 69 2.08 -1.74 4.11
CA ASP A 69 3.34 -1.72 4.84
C ASP A 69 4.39 -2.59 4.15
N ASP A 70 5.61 -2.06 4.08
CA ASP A 70 6.77 -2.68 3.44
C ASP A 70 6.55 -3.05 1.96
N LEU A 71 6.06 -2.09 1.15
CA LEU A 71 5.94 -2.25 -0.29
C LEU A 71 7.32 -2.56 -0.91
N GLY A 72 7.39 -3.62 -1.71
CA GLY A 72 8.60 -4.11 -2.37
C GLY A 72 9.23 -5.34 -1.72
N ILE A 73 8.65 -5.86 -0.63
CA ILE A 73 9.10 -7.10 -0.01
C ILE A 73 8.41 -8.34 -0.59
N GLU A 74 7.27 -8.10 -1.24
CA GLU A 74 6.50 -9.17 -1.88
C GLU A 74 7.17 -9.66 -3.17
N ASN A 75 6.98 -10.93 -3.49
CA ASN A 75 7.39 -11.51 -4.76
C ASN A 75 6.23 -11.50 -5.76
N ASN A 76 6.52 -11.45 -7.05
CA ASN A 76 5.54 -11.75 -8.07
C ASN A 76 5.07 -13.20 -7.92
N LEU A 77 3.77 -13.40 -7.78
CA LEU A 77 3.19 -14.70 -7.57
C LEU A 77 2.41 -15.14 -8.80
N LYS A 78 2.30 -16.47 -8.97
CA LYS A 78 1.49 -17.07 -10.03
C LYS A 78 0.20 -17.63 -9.44
N TYR A 79 -0.91 -17.31 -10.10
CA TYR A 79 -2.20 -17.90 -9.82
C TYR A 79 -2.69 -18.62 -11.07
N TYR A 80 -2.86 -19.95 -10.97
CA TYR A 80 -3.18 -20.81 -12.12
C TYR A 80 -2.28 -20.59 -13.35
N GLY A 81 -0.98 -20.42 -13.12
CA GLY A 81 0.02 -20.22 -14.18
C GLY A 81 0.18 -18.77 -14.68
N ASN A 82 -0.74 -17.86 -14.34
CA ASN A 82 -0.64 -16.47 -14.70
C ASN A 82 0.15 -15.69 -13.64
N GLU A 83 1.21 -15.01 -14.07
CA GLU A 83 1.99 -14.11 -13.22
C GLU A 83 1.27 -12.78 -13.02
N CYS A 84 1.18 -12.32 -11.78
CA CYS A 84 0.52 -11.08 -11.44
C CYS A 84 1.35 -10.28 -10.43
N ASN A 85 1.56 -9.00 -10.73
CA ASN A 85 2.07 -8.06 -9.74
C ASN A 85 0.89 -7.51 -8.93
N VAL A 86 0.53 -8.25 -7.88
CA VAL A 86 -0.68 -8.00 -7.07
C VAL A 86 -0.71 -6.59 -6.51
N MET A 87 0.40 -6.13 -5.91
CA MET A 87 0.47 -4.79 -5.34
C MET A 87 0.43 -3.70 -6.40
N GLY A 88 1.04 -3.96 -7.57
CA GLY A 88 0.94 -3.06 -8.72
C GLY A 88 -0.52 -2.82 -9.14
N GLU A 89 -1.30 -3.87 -9.30
CA GLU A 89 -2.72 -3.78 -9.67
C GLU A 89 -3.57 -3.11 -8.57
N ILE A 90 -3.30 -3.42 -7.29
CA ILE A 90 -3.97 -2.75 -6.17
C ILE A 90 -3.67 -1.24 -6.19
N ILE A 91 -2.43 -0.83 -6.38
CA ILE A 91 -2.03 0.58 -6.41
C ILE A 91 -2.70 1.32 -7.56
N LEU A 92 -2.75 0.72 -8.76
CA LEU A 92 -3.43 1.32 -9.91
C LEU A 92 -4.92 1.55 -9.63
N SER A 93 -5.60 0.57 -9.05
CA SER A 93 -7.00 0.70 -8.67
C SER A 93 -7.22 1.70 -7.54
N ARG A 94 -6.29 1.79 -6.57
CA ARG A 94 -6.33 2.78 -5.48
C ARG A 94 -6.15 4.21 -6.00
N TYR A 95 -5.40 4.40 -7.08
CA TYR A 95 -5.32 5.68 -7.74
C TYR A 95 -6.69 6.13 -8.27
N ASP A 96 -7.48 5.25 -8.87
CA ASP A 96 -8.82 5.58 -9.34
C ASP A 96 -9.75 5.98 -8.18
N LEU A 97 -9.63 5.32 -7.02
CA LEU A 97 -10.36 5.72 -5.81
C LEU A 97 -9.92 7.11 -5.29
N PHE A 98 -8.62 7.41 -5.39
CA PHE A 98 -8.09 8.72 -5.02
C PHE A 98 -8.66 9.83 -5.92
N ILE A 99 -8.67 9.63 -7.24
CA ILE A 99 -9.17 10.63 -8.18
C ILE A 99 -10.69 10.84 -7.99
N ASN A 100 -11.45 9.75 -7.92
CA ASN A 100 -12.92 9.81 -7.95
C ASN A 100 -13.55 10.09 -6.58
N LYS A 101 -12.93 9.62 -5.50
CA LYS A 101 -13.52 9.64 -4.14
C LYS A 101 -12.62 10.28 -3.09
N LYS A 102 -11.42 10.76 -3.46
CA LYS A 102 -10.42 11.32 -2.55
C LYS A 102 -10.02 10.36 -1.40
N ILE A 103 -10.06 9.05 -1.67
CA ILE A 103 -9.64 8.04 -0.70
C ILE A 103 -8.13 8.02 -0.60
N ILE A 104 -7.62 8.32 0.59
CA ILE A 104 -6.19 8.35 0.87
C ILE A 104 -5.67 6.93 1.08
N THR A 105 -4.51 6.63 0.50
CA THR A 105 -3.75 5.41 0.71
C THR A 105 -2.39 5.77 1.30
N HIS A 106 -2.03 5.13 2.40
CA HIS A 106 -0.71 5.25 3.00
C HIS A 106 0.17 4.08 2.54
N ILE A 107 1.47 4.31 2.46
CA ILE A 107 2.44 3.28 2.03
C ILE A 107 3.72 3.48 2.84
N THR A 108 4.35 2.39 3.26
CA THR A 108 5.74 2.39 3.69
C THR A 108 6.58 1.56 2.72
N THR A 109 7.83 1.95 2.50
CA THR A 109 8.75 1.23 1.61
C THR A 109 10.20 1.53 1.96
N ASN A 110 11.08 0.62 1.63
CA ASN A 110 12.52 0.85 1.61
C ASN A 110 13.08 1.05 0.19
N LEU A 111 12.21 0.91 -0.83
CA LEU A 111 12.61 1.11 -2.21
C LEU A 111 12.80 2.60 -2.54
N SER A 112 13.79 2.86 -3.36
CA SER A 112 13.97 4.13 -4.07
C SER A 112 12.96 4.28 -5.22
N ALA A 113 12.85 5.48 -5.77
CA ALA A 113 11.96 5.73 -6.91
C ALA A 113 12.32 4.91 -8.17
N SER A 114 13.61 4.63 -8.39
CA SER A 114 14.07 3.78 -9.49
C SER A 114 13.74 2.32 -9.27
N GLU A 115 13.89 1.83 -8.04
CA GLU A 115 13.52 0.44 -7.69
C GLU A 115 12.01 0.22 -7.78
N ILE A 116 11.18 1.20 -7.36
CA ILE A 116 9.72 1.16 -7.58
C ILE A 116 9.40 1.04 -9.07
N GLU A 117 10.07 1.81 -9.93
CA GLU A 117 9.86 1.72 -11.37
C GLU A 117 10.28 0.36 -11.94
N THR A 118 11.40 -0.18 -11.49
CA THR A 118 11.88 -1.50 -11.93
C THR A 118 10.93 -2.62 -11.48
N THR A 119 10.40 -2.54 -10.25
CA THR A 119 9.56 -3.60 -9.66
C THR A 119 8.11 -3.54 -10.16
N TYR A 120 7.53 -2.35 -10.28
CA TYR A 120 6.10 -2.15 -10.57
C TYR A 120 5.82 -1.49 -11.91
N GLY A 121 6.85 -1.02 -12.60
CA GLY A 121 6.73 -0.33 -13.86
C GLY A 121 6.46 1.18 -13.75
N ASN A 122 6.72 1.90 -14.84
CA ASN A 122 6.59 3.35 -14.89
C ASN A 122 5.15 3.84 -14.61
N ARG A 123 4.15 3.06 -15.02
CA ARG A 123 2.73 3.41 -14.80
C ARG A 123 2.40 3.51 -13.30
N VAL A 124 2.80 2.53 -12.51
CA VAL A 124 2.60 2.53 -11.04
C VAL A 124 3.38 3.68 -10.41
N ARG A 125 4.65 3.87 -10.77
CA ARG A 125 5.46 5.00 -10.29
C ARG A 125 4.80 6.35 -10.55
N SER A 126 4.27 6.56 -11.76
CA SER A 126 3.58 7.80 -12.14
C SER A 126 2.33 8.04 -11.29
N ARG A 127 1.53 6.99 -11.03
CA ARG A 127 0.33 7.07 -10.18
C ARG A 127 0.67 7.35 -8.72
N LEU A 128 1.70 6.71 -8.19
CA LEU A 128 2.19 7.01 -6.85
C LEU A 128 2.59 8.48 -6.70
N ARG A 129 3.33 9.05 -7.65
CA ARG A 129 3.69 10.49 -7.62
C ARG A 129 2.49 11.42 -7.58
N ALA A 130 1.40 11.05 -8.24
CA ALA A 130 0.19 11.87 -8.32
C ALA A 130 -0.68 11.79 -7.05
N MET A 131 -0.66 10.67 -6.32
CA MET A 131 -1.59 10.44 -5.20
C MET A 131 -0.96 10.50 -3.82
N ILE A 132 0.37 10.54 -3.68
CA ILE A 132 1.02 10.49 -2.37
C ILE A 132 2.05 11.60 -2.16
N ASN A 133 2.12 12.09 -0.91
CA ASN A 133 3.22 12.89 -0.43
C ASN A 133 4.32 11.99 0.11
N LEU A 134 5.56 12.20 -0.30
CA LEU A 134 6.71 11.44 0.14
C LEU A 134 7.36 12.09 1.36
N ILE A 135 7.54 11.32 2.42
CA ILE A 135 8.36 11.66 3.57
C ILE A 135 9.49 10.63 3.62
N ALA A 136 10.73 11.08 3.42
CA ALA A 136 11.90 10.22 3.40
C ALA A 136 12.68 10.34 4.70
N PHE A 137 13.05 9.21 5.29
CA PHE A 137 14.05 9.15 6.36
C PHE A 137 15.44 9.32 5.77
N SER A 138 16.37 9.91 6.54
CA SER A 138 17.75 10.01 6.09
C SER A 138 18.32 8.62 5.78
N PRO A 139 19.10 8.47 4.69
CA PRO A 139 19.80 7.22 4.37
C PRO A 139 20.74 6.76 5.49
N THR A 140 21.22 7.70 6.33
CA THR A 140 22.11 7.43 7.47
C THR A 140 21.36 7.09 8.76
N THR A 141 20.02 7.01 8.73
CA THR A 141 19.24 6.65 9.91
C THR A 141 19.60 5.25 10.38
N LYS A 142 20.06 5.13 11.64
CA LYS A 142 20.42 3.85 12.23
C LYS A 142 19.19 2.95 12.43
N ASP A 143 19.42 1.65 12.39
CA ASP A 143 18.41 0.66 12.81
C ASP A 143 18.05 0.92 14.28
N LYS A 144 16.75 1.00 14.56
CA LYS A 144 16.19 1.30 15.89
C LYS A 144 15.56 0.07 16.55
N ARG A 145 15.78 -1.10 15.98
CA ARG A 145 15.32 -2.38 16.53
C ARG A 145 16.29 -2.91 17.56
#